data_524b2a1608198647f17e1a573e86d423
#
_entry.id   524b2a1608198647f17e1a573e86d423
#
_cell.length_a   1.000
_cell.length_b   1.000
_cell.length_c   1.000
_cell.angle_alpha   90.00
_cell.angle_beta   90.00
_cell.angle_gamma   90.00
#
_symmetry.space_group_name_H-M   'P 1'
#
loop_
_entity.id
_entity.type
_entity.pdbx_description
1 polymer ?
#
loop_
_entity_poly.entity_id
_entity_poly.type
_entity_poly.pdbx_seq_one_letter_code
_entity_poly.pdbx_strand_id
1 'polypeptide(L)'
;MNNRVKKIEKDVAKMVGGKRCVGSGNQWFEKSDVQSDVVQMEIKTTQKYKDVVILKRIWISKLMREVQNTSRYPVLVLVSKSRKYFLVMKMVLNLVGMNVSCDRVVDMSIRKSIVVDDYNIGYKLGSHIWVCMCEDDFMKVYNRLKAFSNRDGK
;
A
#
# COMPACT_ATOMS: atom_id res chain seq x y z
N MET A 1 -15.06 11.32 -10.48
CA MET A 1 -14.00 11.23 -9.47
C MET A 1 -13.62 12.62 -9.03
N ASN A 2 -13.42 12.78 -7.74
CA ASN A 2 -13.13 14.10 -7.22
C ASN A 2 -11.67 14.49 -7.49
N ASN A 3 -11.43 15.78 -7.64
CA ASN A 3 -10.12 16.29 -8.04
C ASN A 3 -9.03 15.99 -7.02
N ARG A 4 -9.39 15.94 -5.73
CA ARG A 4 -8.44 15.62 -4.68
C ARG A 4 -7.93 14.18 -4.82
N VAL A 5 -8.82 13.25 -5.11
CA VAL A 5 -8.44 11.84 -5.29
C VAL A 5 -7.54 11.68 -6.51
N LYS A 6 -7.88 12.34 -7.61
CA LYS A 6 -7.04 12.31 -8.80
C LYS A 6 -5.63 12.84 -8.52
N LYS A 7 -5.54 13.95 -7.77
CA LYS A 7 -4.26 14.54 -7.43
C LYS A 7 -3.43 13.59 -6.57
N ILE A 8 -4.05 12.95 -5.58
CA ILE A 8 -3.36 11.99 -4.74
C ILE A 8 -2.83 10.83 -5.57
N GLU A 9 -3.63 10.29 -6.47
CA GLU A 9 -3.21 9.20 -7.34
C GLU A 9 -2.03 9.60 -8.23
N LYS A 10 -2.07 10.81 -8.78
CA LYS A 10 -0.97 11.33 -9.60
C LYS A 10 0.30 11.51 -8.78
N ASP A 11 0.18 12.04 -7.57
CA ASP A 11 1.32 12.26 -6.69
C ASP A 11 1.96 10.91 -6.32
N VAL A 12 1.15 9.93 -5.97
CA VAL A 12 1.66 8.60 -5.61
C VAL A 12 2.29 7.91 -6.83
N ALA A 13 1.67 8.02 -8.01
CA ALA A 13 2.24 7.46 -9.22
C ALA A 13 3.62 8.05 -9.50
N LYS A 14 3.76 9.34 -9.32
CA LYS A 14 5.02 10.03 -9.54
C LYS A 14 6.11 9.55 -8.58
N MET A 15 5.75 9.28 -7.32
CA MET A 15 6.69 8.79 -6.33
C MET A 15 7.38 7.50 -6.78
N VAL A 16 6.65 6.62 -7.42
CA VAL A 16 7.16 5.29 -7.79
C VAL A 16 7.48 5.18 -9.27
N GLY A 17 7.50 6.30 -9.99
CA GLY A 17 7.75 6.28 -11.43
C GLY A 17 6.75 5.44 -12.18
N GLY A 18 5.53 5.36 -11.66
CA GLY A 18 4.47 4.55 -12.22
C GLY A 18 3.40 5.37 -12.89
N LYS A 19 2.25 4.75 -13.11
CA LYS A 19 1.13 5.40 -13.77
C LYS A 19 -0.18 5.09 -13.05
N ARG A 20 -1.13 6.00 -13.19
CA ARG A 20 -2.50 5.79 -12.74
C ARG A 20 -3.17 4.79 -13.68
N CYS A 21 -3.99 3.93 -13.08
CA CYS A 21 -4.83 3.00 -13.85
C CYS A 21 -6.20 3.66 -14.00
N VAL A 22 -6.46 4.17 -15.18
CA VAL A 22 -7.68 4.93 -15.46
C VAL A 22 -8.72 4.03 -16.10
N GLY A 23 -9.98 4.24 -15.77
CA GLY A 23 -11.08 3.48 -16.36
C GLY A 23 -11.21 2.08 -15.81
N SER A 24 -10.59 1.80 -14.69
CA SER A 24 -10.56 0.46 -14.10
C SER A 24 -11.94 -0.05 -13.72
N GLY A 25 -12.91 0.82 -13.53
CA GLY A 25 -14.25 0.41 -13.15
C GLY A 25 -14.92 -0.52 -14.15
N ASN A 26 -14.53 -0.44 -15.41
CA ASN A 26 -15.10 -1.27 -16.47
C ASN A 26 -14.23 -2.47 -16.78
N GLN A 27 -13.12 -2.63 -16.11
CA GLN A 27 -12.18 -3.70 -16.42
C GLN A 27 -12.08 -4.65 -15.26
N TRP A 28 -12.51 -5.85 -15.49
CA TRP A 28 -12.53 -6.85 -14.43
C TRP A 28 -11.14 -7.35 -14.03
N PHE A 29 -10.13 -7.08 -14.82
CA PHE A 29 -8.77 -7.57 -14.58
C PHE A 29 -7.79 -6.50 -14.11
N GLU A 30 -8.11 -5.23 -14.29
CA GLU A 30 -7.20 -4.15 -13.93
C GLU A 30 -7.82 -3.31 -12.85
N LYS A 31 -7.36 -3.45 -11.63
CA LYS A 31 -8.09 -2.97 -10.49
C LYS A 31 -7.38 -1.97 -9.60
N SER A 32 -6.07 -1.96 -9.62
CA SER A 32 -5.33 -1.08 -8.71
C SER A 32 -5.27 0.34 -9.24
N ASP A 33 -5.04 1.28 -8.35
CA ASP A 33 -5.05 2.70 -8.71
C ASP A 33 -3.76 3.17 -9.35
N VAL A 34 -2.63 2.60 -8.92
CA VAL A 34 -1.30 2.99 -9.43
C VAL A 34 -0.47 1.74 -9.64
N GLN A 35 0.28 1.70 -10.73
CA GLN A 35 1.20 0.61 -11.03
C GLN A 35 2.55 1.14 -11.46
N SER A 36 3.60 0.48 -11.00
CA SER A 36 4.95 0.64 -11.54
C SER A 36 5.46 -0.74 -11.95
N ASP A 37 6.73 -0.82 -12.32
CA ASP A 37 7.33 -2.12 -12.65
C ASP A 37 7.40 -3.05 -11.44
N VAL A 38 7.47 -2.50 -10.24
CA VAL A 38 7.73 -3.27 -9.02
C VAL A 38 6.55 -3.33 -8.07
N VAL A 39 5.68 -2.33 -8.04
CA VAL A 39 4.59 -2.27 -7.07
C VAL A 39 3.25 -2.04 -7.74
N GLN A 40 2.22 -2.52 -7.07
CA GLN A 40 0.84 -2.27 -7.44
C GLN A 40 0.15 -1.71 -6.21
N MET A 41 -0.44 -0.53 -6.34
CA MET A 41 -0.89 0.23 -5.19
C MET A 41 -2.39 0.51 -5.28
N GLU A 42 -3.06 0.25 -4.19
CA GLU A 42 -4.46 0.63 -4.00
C GLU A 42 -4.48 1.81 -3.04
N ILE A 43 -5.23 2.85 -3.39
CA ILE A 43 -5.29 4.08 -2.61
C ILE A 43 -6.71 4.29 -2.10
N LYS A 44 -6.83 4.43 -0.79
CA LYS A 44 -8.11 4.70 -0.14
C LYS A 44 -8.00 5.99 0.64
N THR A 45 -8.96 6.87 0.44
CA THR A 45 -8.93 8.20 1.05
C THR A 45 -10.10 8.41 1.97
N THR A 46 -9.89 9.22 2.99
CA THR A 46 -10.98 9.75 3.81
C THR A 46 -10.75 11.24 4.02
N GLN A 47 -11.81 12.01 4.02
CA GLN A 47 -11.74 13.44 4.26
C GLN A 47 -12.38 13.82 5.57
N LYS A 48 -13.01 12.86 6.24
CA LYS A 48 -13.79 13.11 7.45
C LYS A 48 -12.87 13.40 8.64
N TYR A 49 -11.75 12.67 8.74
CA TYR A 49 -10.85 12.78 9.87
C TYR A 49 -9.50 13.33 9.45
N LYS A 50 -8.89 14.13 10.32
CA LYS A 50 -7.65 14.80 9.99
C LYS A 50 -6.48 13.82 9.87
N ASP A 51 -6.25 13.01 10.90
CA ASP A 51 -5.09 12.12 10.96
C ASP A 51 -5.45 10.65 11.02
N VAL A 52 -6.72 10.32 10.88
CA VAL A 52 -7.23 8.98 11.13
C VAL A 52 -7.89 8.44 9.88
N VAL A 53 -7.59 7.21 9.56
CA VAL A 53 -8.25 6.48 8.46
C VAL A 53 -8.79 5.17 9.00
N ILE A 54 -9.68 4.57 8.24
CA ILE A 54 -10.18 3.22 8.52
C ILE A 54 -9.50 2.27 7.56
N LEU A 55 -8.93 1.21 8.09
CA LEU A 55 -8.39 0.12 7.29
C LEU A 55 -9.44 -1.00 7.26
N LYS A 56 -9.90 -1.35 6.07
CA LYS A 56 -10.86 -2.44 5.89
C LYS A 56 -10.13 -3.70 5.42
N ARG A 57 -10.43 -4.81 6.07
CA ARG A 57 -9.82 -6.10 5.73
C ARG A 57 -10.03 -6.47 4.27
N ILE A 58 -11.21 -6.15 3.72
CA ILE A 58 -11.54 -6.48 2.34
C ILE A 58 -10.61 -5.79 1.33
N TRP A 59 -10.07 -4.63 1.68
CA TRP A 59 -9.14 -3.92 0.79
C TRP A 59 -7.85 -4.69 0.62
N ILE A 60 -7.33 -5.28 1.70
CA ILE A 60 -6.12 -6.10 1.66
C ILE A 60 -6.39 -7.36 0.85
N SER A 61 -7.51 -8.03 1.11
CA SER A 61 -7.85 -9.26 0.40
C SER A 61 -7.99 -9.02 -1.10
N LYS A 62 -8.63 -7.92 -1.49
CA LYS A 62 -8.80 -7.57 -2.88
C LYS A 62 -7.45 -7.29 -3.55
N LEU A 63 -6.61 -6.51 -2.90
CA LEU A 63 -5.29 -6.16 -3.42
C LEU A 63 -4.43 -7.41 -3.62
N MET A 64 -4.47 -8.35 -2.68
CA MET A 64 -3.74 -9.59 -2.81
C MET A 64 -4.19 -10.40 -4.02
N ARG A 65 -5.50 -10.43 -4.28
CA ARG A 65 -6.00 -11.12 -5.47
C ARG A 65 -5.52 -10.43 -6.75
N GLU A 66 -5.47 -9.11 -6.75
CA GLU A 66 -5.09 -8.35 -7.94
C GLU A 66 -3.63 -8.52 -8.31
N VAL A 67 -2.75 -8.72 -7.34
CA VAL A 67 -1.31 -8.92 -7.63
C VAL A 67 -0.94 -10.37 -7.85
N GLN A 68 -1.85 -11.30 -7.63
CA GLN A 68 -1.56 -12.73 -7.53
C GLN A 68 -0.81 -13.30 -8.74
N ASN A 69 -1.16 -12.84 -9.93
CA ASN A 69 -0.53 -13.33 -11.17
C ASN A 69 0.41 -12.29 -11.79
N THR A 70 0.89 -11.38 -10.98
CA THR A 70 1.82 -10.34 -11.43
C THR A 70 3.15 -10.51 -10.70
N SER A 71 4.17 -9.83 -11.21
CA SER A 71 5.47 -9.77 -10.54
C SER A 71 5.58 -8.57 -9.60
N ARG A 72 4.47 -7.87 -9.37
CA ARG A 72 4.46 -6.67 -8.54
C ARG A 72 4.16 -6.99 -7.09
N TYR A 73 4.70 -6.16 -6.20
CA TYR A 73 4.44 -6.26 -4.77
C TYR A 73 3.28 -5.34 -4.40
N PRO A 74 2.34 -5.82 -3.57
CA PRO A 74 1.16 -5.00 -3.22
C PRO A 74 1.51 -3.96 -2.16
N VAL A 75 0.96 -2.77 -2.33
CA VAL A 75 1.06 -1.68 -1.35
C VAL A 75 -0.31 -1.06 -1.18
N LEU A 76 -0.76 -0.92 0.05
CA LEU A 76 -2.00 -0.24 0.34
C LEU A 76 -1.67 1.14 0.90
N VAL A 77 -2.23 2.18 0.31
CA VAL A 77 -2.02 3.56 0.73
C VAL A 77 -3.32 4.09 1.30
N LEU A 78 -3.27 4.48 2.56
CA LEU A 78 -4.42 5.09 3.23
C LEU A 78 -4.12 6.56 3.43
N VAL A 79 -5.02 7.41 2.96
CA VAL A 79 -4.80 8.85 2.99
C VAL A 79 -5.89 9.52 3.82
N SER A 80 -5.48 10.13 4.91
CA SER A 80 -6.37 10.96 5.71
C SER A 80 -6.31 12.40 5.19
N LYS A 81 -6.94 13.32 5.91
CA LYS A 81 -6.93 14.71 5.52
C LYS A 81 -5.50 15.29 5.51
N SER A 82 -4.62 14.82 6.40
CA SER A 82 -3.29 15.38 6.57
C SER A 82 -2.14 14.37 6.50
N ARG A 83 -2.42 13.06 6.41
CA ARG A 83 -1.37 12.04 6.45
C ARG A 83 -1.56 10.99 5.38
N LYS A 84 -0.45 10.39 4.97
CA LYS A 84 -0.43 9.19 4.14
C LYS A 84 0.19 8.05 4.93
N TYR A 85 -0.50 6.91 4.94
CA TYR A 85 -0.03 5.69 5.59
C TYR A 85 0.22 4.65 4.51
N PHE A 86 1.43 4.11 4.47
CA PHE A 86 1.83 3.11 3.49
C PHE A 86 1.93 1.76 4.18
N LEU A 87 1.18 0.77 3.70
CA LEU A 87 1.19 -0.56 4.28
C LEU A 87 1.87 -1.52 3.31
N VAL A 88 2.93 -2.15 3.80
CA VAL A 88 3.77 -3.08 3.04
C VAL A 88 3.89 -4.37 3.83
N MET A 89 3.81 -5.51 3.16
CA MET A 89 3.96 -6.79 3.85
C MET A 89 5.36 -6.94 4.45
N LYS A 90 5.41 -7.47 5.66
CA LYS A 90 6.68 -7.68 6.36
C LYS A 90 7.62 -8.58 5.56
N MET A 91 7.08 -9.56 4.84
CA MET A 91 7.94 -10.43 4.02
C MET A 91 8.67 -9.65 2.93
N VAL A 92 8.07 -8.56 2.43
CA VAL A 92 8.72 -7.71 1.44
C VAL A 92 9.87 -6.94 2.10
N LEU A 93 9.66 -6.45 3.31
CA LEU A 93 10.72 -5.77 4.07
C LEU A 93 11.90 -6.71 4.32
N ASN A 94 11.60 -7.95 4.69
CA ASN A 94 12.63 -8.97 4.90
C ASN A 94 13.39 -9.26 3.61
N LEU A 95 12.66 -9.33 2.50
CA LEU A 95 13.25 -9.61 1.18
C LEU A 95 14.31 -8.58 0.81
N VAL A 96 14.08 -7.32 1.11
CA VAL A 96 15.02 -6.24 0.76
C VAL A 96 15.96 -5.87 1.92
N GLY A 97 15.88 -6.62 3.00
CA GLY A 97 16.78 -6.41 4.14
C GLY A 97 16.53 -5.12 4.91
N MET A 98 15.27 -4.69 4.93
CA MET A 98 14.90 -3.47 5.65
C MET A 98 14.21 -3.77 6.95
N ASN A 99 14.61 -3.04 7.98
CA ASN A 99 14.06 -3.19 9.31
C ASN A 99 13.26 -1.92 9.65
N VAL A 100 11.97 -1.98 9.42
CA VAL A 100 11.08 -0.88 9.76
C VAL A 100 10.50 -1.17 11.14
N SER A 101 10.56 -0.18 12.02
CA SER A 101 10.07 -0.33 13.39
C SER A 101 8.59 -0.74 13.39
N CYS A 102 8.27 -1.70 14.24
CA CYS A 102 6.90 -2.18 14.40
C CYS A 102 6.63 -2.32 15.90
N ASP A 103 6.02 -1.28 16.47
CA ASP A 103 5.87 -1.18 17.94
C ASP A 103 4.89 -2.20 18.49
N ARG A 104 3.88 -2.57 17.70
CA ARG A 104 2.92 -3.59 18.07
C ARG A 104 2.25 -4.17 16.83
N VAL A 105 1.63 -5.32 17.00
CA VAL A 105 0.90 -6.00 15.93
C VAL A 105 -0.56 -6.13 16.36
N VAL A 106 -1.47 -5.73 15.48
CA VAL A 106 -2.90 -5.82 15.68
C VAL A 106 -3.44 -6.94 14.81
N ASP A 107 -4.15 -7.88 15.40
CA ASP A 107 -4.73 -9.01 14.67
C ASP A 107 -6.08 -8.58 14.07
N MET A 108 -6.20 -8.71 12.76
CA MET A 108 -7.41 -8.33 12.03
C MET A 108 -8.29 -9.53 11.69
N SER A 109 -7.94 -10.73 12.13
CA SER A 109 -8.67 -11.94 11.71
C SER A 109 -10.13 -11.95 12.14
N ILE A 110 -10.47 -11.28 13.24
CA ILE A 110 -11.83 -11.22 13.75
C ILE A 110 -12.49 -9.86 13.55
N ARG A 111 -11.82 -8.95 12.89
CA ARG A 111 -12.35 -7.58 12.67
C ARG A 111 -12.45 -7.27 11.19
N LYS A 112 -13.57 -6.68 10.79
CA LYS A 112 -13.75 -6.23 9.40
C LYS A 112 -13.01 -4.95 9.12
N SER A 113 -12.84 -4.10 10.12
CA SER A 113 -12.15 -2.82 9.97
C SER A 113 -11.47 -2.44 11.27
N ILE A 114 -10.49 -1.56 11.15
CA ILE A 114 -9.74 -1.06 12.29
C ILE A 114 -9.31 0.38 12.02
N VAL A 115 -9.14 1.14 13.08
CA VAL A 115 -8.69 2.53 12.98
C VAL A 115 -7.17 2.56 12.85
N VAL A 116 -6.67 3.34 11.90
CA VAL A 116 -5.24 3.60 11.72
C VAL A 116 -5.00 5.08 11.99
N ASP A 117 -4.22 5.36 13.01
CA ASP A 117 -3.94 6.73 13.44
C ASP A 117 -2.46 6.97 13.74
N ASP A 118 -1.60 5.99 13.50
CA ASP A 118 -0.18 6.13 13.75
C ASP A 118 0.64 5.22 12.86
N TYR A 119 1.93 5.48 12.80
CA TYR A 119 2.89 4.69 12.04
C TYR A 119 3.50 3.60 12.90
N ASN A 120 4.26 2.71 12.28
CA ASN A 120 5.06 1.67 12.93
C ASN A 120 4.23 0.65 13.68
N ILE A 121 3.07 0.34 13.11
CA ILE A 121 2.15 -0.68 13.63
C ILE A 121 1.98 -1.74 12.56
N GLY A 122 2.02 -3.01 12.96
CA GLY A 122 1.74 -4.12 12.06
C GLY A 122 0.29 -4.55 12.18
N TYR A 123 -0.30 -4.90 11.05
CA TYR A 123 -1.67 -5.40 10.98
C TYR A 123 -1.61 -6.81 10.41
N LYS A 124 -2.00 -7.78 11.24
CA LYS A 124 -1.91 -9.19 10.86
C LYS A 124 -3.22 -9.65 10.25
N LEU A 125 -3.14 -10.20 9.05
CA LEU A 125 -4.27 -10.82 8.37
C LEU A 125 -3.79 -12.13 7.76
N GLY A 126 -4.37 -13.23 8.22
CA GLY A 126 -3.90 -14.56 7.81
C GLY A 126 -2.47 -14.77 8.26
N SER A 127 -1.62 -15.21 7.35
CA SER A 127 -0.20 -15.46 7.63
C SER A 127 0.68 -14.24 7.39
N HIS A 128 0.11 -13.11 6.97
CA HIS A 128 0.88 -11.93 6.62
C HIS A 128 0.68 -10.81 7.62
N ILE A 129 1.77 -10.09 7.87
CA ILE A 129 1.73 -8.85 8.65
C ILE A 129 2.00 -7.70 7.68
N TRP A 130 1.14 -6.68 7.73
CA TRP A 130 1.28 -5.47 6.94
C TRP A 130 1.78 -4.37 7.84
N VAL A 131 2.96 -3.84 7.53
CA VAL A 131 3.59 -2.81 8.37
C VAL A 131 3.23 -1.44 7.83
N CYS A 132 2.70 -0.61 8.71
CA CYS A 132 2.30 0.75 8.40
C CYS A 132 3.47 1.68 8.61
N MET A 133 3.77 2.50 7.60
CA MET A 133 4.94 3.38 7.65
C MET A 133 4.64 4.71 6.98
N CYS A 134 5.49 5.69 7.25
CA CYS A 134 5.41 7.01 6.63
C CYS A 134 5.97 6.97 5.20
N GLU A 135 5.76 8.07 4.49
CA GLU A 135 6.21 8.18 3.11
C GLU A 135 7.73 8.02 2.98
N ASP A 136 8.49 8.64 3.87
CA ASP A 136 9.96 8.56 3.81
C ASP A 136 10.46 7.13 3.95
N ASP A 137 9.89 6.39 4.89
CA ASP A 137 10.25 4.98 5.08
C ASP A 137 9.82 4.16 3.88
N PHE A 138 8.62 4.42 3.35
CA PHE A 138 8.15 3.72 2.17
C PHE A 138 9.09 3.94 0.98
N MET A 139 9.56 5.16 0.77
CA MET A 139 10.46 5.44 -0.35
C MET A 139 11.79 4.72 -0.23
N LYS A 140 12.26 4.52 1.00
CA LYS A 140 13.46 3.68 1.22
C LYS A 140 13.18 2.23 0.83
N VAL A 141 12.01 1.71 1.22
CA VAL A 141 11.61 0.36 0.82
C VAL A 141 11.50 0.26 -0.69
N TYR A 142 10.83 1.20 -1.31
CA TYR A 142 10.62 1.19 -2.76
C TYR A 142 11.95 1.20 -3.52
N ASN A 143 12.88 2.05 -3.10
CA ASN A 143 14.18 2.15 -3.76
C ASN A 143 14.95 0.84 -3.65
N ARG A 144 14.86 0.15 -2.52
CA ARG A 144 15.50 -1.16 -2.36
C ARG A 144 14.80 -2.24 -3.19
N LEU A 145 13.47 -2.18 -3.26
CA LEU A 145 12.71 -3.10 -4.12
C LEU A 145 13.10 -2.93 -5.57
N LYS A 146 13.23 -1.71 -6.02
CA LYS A 146 13.61 -1.42 -7.38
C LYS A 146 15.01 -1.93 -7.69
N ALA A 147 15.96 -1.72 -6.79
CA ALA A 147 17.33 -2.23 -6.94
C ALA A 147 17.36 -3.75 -6.94
N PHE A 148 16.58 -4.37 -6.05
CA PHE A 148 16.46 -5.83 -5.97
C PHE A 148 15.89 -6.39 -7.28
N SER A 149 14.83 -5.79 -7.78
CA SER A 149 14.18 -6.22 -9.02
C SER A 149 15.12 -6.07 -10.22
N ASN A 150 15.87 -4.97 -10.30
CA ASN A 150 16.81 -4.75 -11.40
C ASN A 150 17.94 -5.78 -11.38
N ARG A 151 18.36 -6.19 -10.18
CA ARG A 151 19.44 -7.15 -10.04
C ARG A 151 19.01 -8.56 -10.42
N ASP A 152 17.80 -8.95 -10.05
CA ASP A 152 17.28 -10.29 -10.25
C ASP A 152 16.37 -10.42 -11.47
N GLY A 153 15.89 -9.32 -11.99
CA GLY A 153 14.90 -9.30 -13.06
C GLY A 153 15.46 -9.40 -14.46
N LYS A 154 16.72 -9.64 -14.53
CA LYS A 154 17.36 -9.71 -15.84
C LYS A 154 17.03 -10.87 -16.60
#